data_f732da159e1612d41896472b5e0cb0c7
#
_entry.id   f732da159e1612d41896472b5e0cb0c7
#
_cell.length_a   1.000
_cell.length_b   1.000
_cell.length_c   1.000
_cell.angle_alpha   90.00
_cell.angle_beta   90.00
_cell.angle_gamma   90.00
#
_symmetry.space_group_name_H-M   'P 1'
#
loop_
_entity.id
_entity.type
_entity.pdbx_description
1 polymer ?
#
loop_
_entity_poly.entity_id
_entity_poly.type
_entity_poly.pdbx_seq_one_letter_code
_entity_poly.pdbx_strand_id
1 'polypeptide(L)'
;MKKDWMVKESELDDDQVRVLTSILDKSMVVTGCAGSGKSVLALMKAQRIQNERGGNYEVIVYTKALDAYMREGRQALGLRGRFTYHWWWENRLCCPSADYVIVDEAQDFTEEEIRALIGAARKHFFFFGDTAQSVYHAFKPTMAMEDIAYLFDRANRPKTSELYRNYRLPIPVARLAQYVGVGLPPFDERIYQSKKEVKPYVLSFDDLRGQVACICQELKKPDRDDAAILCIDGNAVDAVHALLDSLGQTHELKSKQGFTLNFATDLPKLMTVHSAKGLQFRTVFVVGVEQFSGNNDYRSMLYVAMTRTYQNLYLLHSGSLPPYFPPASSGLYKTSLTSEETIEDF
;
A
#
# COMPACT_ATOMS: atom_id res chain seq x y z
N MET A 1 -13.58 -11.98 9.68
CA MET A 1 -12.51 -11.79 10.70
C MET A 1 -11.32 -11.13 10.03
N LYS A 2 -11.00 -9.90 10.42
CA LYS A 2 -9.90 -9.12 9.85
C LYS A 2 -8.60 -9.92 9.95
N LYS A 3 -7.85 -10.00 8.84
CA LYS A 3 -6.53 -10.66 8.86
C LYS A 3 -5.59 -9.83 9.72
N ASP A 4 -5.00 -10.43 10.75
CA ASP A 4 -3.87 -9.81 11.42
C ASP A 4 -2.74 -9.66 10.41
N TRP A 5 -2.39 -8.41 10.07
CA TRP A 5 -1.33 -8.11 9.12
C TRP A 5 0.06 -8.20 9.75
N MET A 6 0.12 -8.23 11.08
CA MET A 6 1.34 -8.53 11.81
C MET A 6 1.57 -10.04 11.81
N VAL A 7 2.76 -10.43 11.39
CA VAL A 7 3.21 -11.83 11.38
C VAL A 7 4.18 -12.08 12.53
N LYS A 8 4.26 -13.31 12.98
CA LYS A 8 5.25 -13.72 13.97
C LYS A 8 6.64 -13.84 13.32
N GLU A 9 7.68 -13.64 14.10
CA GLU A 9 9.05 -13.78 13.62
C GLU A 9 9.34 -15.16 13.01
N SER A 10 8.70 -16.20 13.55
CA SER A 10 8.78 -17.60 13.04
C SER A 10 8.12 -17.82 11.67
N GLU A 11 7.36 -16.86 11.17
CA GLU A 11 6.68 -16.93 9.88
C GLU A 11 7.43 -16.16 8.78
N LEU A 12 8.54 -15.49 9.15
CA LEU A 12 9.39 -14.77 8.22
C LEU A 12 10.21 -15.72 7.35
N ASP A 13 10.42 -15.34 6.09
CA ASP A 13 11.34 -16.03 5.20
C ASP A 13 12.80 -15.63 5.46
N ASP A 14 13.74 -16.33 4.80
CA ASP A 14 15.19 -16.13 4.98
C ASP A 14 15.64 -14.70 4.65
N ASP A 15 15.03 -14.04 3.64
CA ASP A 15 15.39 -12.67 3.26
C ASP A 15 14.86 -11.69 4.31
N GLN A 16 13.63 -11.89 4.78
CA GLN A 16 13.02 -11.11 5.85
C GLN A 16 13.79 -11.27 7.17
N VAL A 17 14.14 -12.51 7.54
CA VAL A 17 14.97 -12.80 8.72
C VAL A 17 16.33 -12.11 8.60
N ARG A 18 17.00 -12.16 7.42
CA ARG A 18 18.28 -11.50 7.18
C ARG A 18 18.19 -9.98 7.38
N VAL A 19 17.11 -9.35 6.92
CA VAL A 19 16.84 -7.92 7.15
C VAL A 19 16.62 -7.65 8.64
N LEU A 20 15.74 -8.42 9.29
CA LEU A 20 15.40 -8.23 10.70
C LEU A 20 16.64 -8.41 11.60
N THR A 21 17.39 -9.49 11.43
CA THR A 21 18.54 -9.84 12.27
C THR A 21 19.82 -9.08 11.92
N SER A 22 19.83 -8.28 10.85
CA SER A 22 20.99 -7.45 10.49
C SER A 22 21.42 -6.57 11.66
N ILE A 23 22.75 -6.36 11.76
CA ILE A 23 23.32 -5.53 12.84
C ILE A 23 22.71 -4.13 12.88
N LEU A 24 22.49 -3.62 14.08
CA LEU A 24 21.93 -2.28 14.30
C LEU A 24 22.99 -1.17 14.19
N ASP A 25 24.27 -1.52 14.12
CA ASP A 25 25.39 -0.59 14.06
C ASP A 25 25.81 -0.27 12.59
N LYS A 26 24.89 -0.46 11.64
CA LYS A 26 25.06 -0.07 10.24
C LYS A 26 23.72 0.30 9.63
N SER A 27 23.69 1.43 8.93
CA SER A 27 22.51 1.89 8.19
C SER A 27 22.16 0.91 7.05
N MET A 28 20.88 0.83 6.71
CA MET A 28 20.39 -0.10 5.70
C MET A 28 19.30 0.53 4.83
N VAL A 29 19.32 0.19 3.54
CA VAL A 29 18.24 0.43 2.57
C VAL A 29 17.68 -0.91 2.14
N VAL A 30 16.36 -1.09 2.32
CA VAL A 30 15.63 -2.31 2.01
C VAL A 30 14.67 -2.03 0.88
N THR A 31 14.89 -2.65 -0.26
CA THR A 31 13.97 -2.63 -1.39
C THR A 31 13.10 -3.90 -1.39
N GLY A 32 11.98 -3.85 -2.10
CA GLY A 32 11.16 -5.06 -2.25
C GLY A 32 9.82 -4.76 -2.90
N CYS A 33 9.25 -5.75 -3.58
CA CYS A 33 8.00 -5.61 -4.29
C CYS A 33 6.80 -5.33 -3.35
N ALA A 34 5.66 -4.97 -3.95
CA ALA A 34 4.39 -4.86 -3.22
C ALA A 34 4.11 -6.15 -2.44
N GLY A 35 3.75 -6.05 -1.16
CA GLY A 35 3.41 -7.22 -0.34
C GLY A 35 4.60 -8.07 0.15
N SER A 36 5.83 -7.57 0.06
CA SER A 36 7.02 -8.27 0.57
C SER A 36 7.25 -8.15 2.09
N GLY A 37 6.35 -7.45 2.82
CA GLY A 37 6.43 -7.32 4.28
C GLY A 37 7.26 -6.14 4.79
N LYS A 38 7.63 -5.18 3.95
CA LYS A 38 8.46 -4.01 4.33
C LYS A 38 7.98 -3.30 5.59
N SER A 39 6.69 -2.93 5.64
CA SER A 39 6.10 -2.20 6.78
C SER A 39 6.12 -3.03 8.07
N VAL A 40 5.90 -4.35 7.98
CA VAL A 40 6.03 -5.27 9.12
C VAL A 40 7.46 -5.28 9.62
N LEU A 41 8.43 -5.44 8.71
CA LEU A 41 9.85 -5.44 9.08
C LEU A 41 10.33 -4.10 9.63
N ALA A 42 9.79 -2.98 9.16
CA ALA A 42 10.07 -1.66 9.73
C ALA A 42 9.64 -1.58 11.21
N LEU A 43 8.45 -2.08 11.56
CA LEU A 43 7.98 -2.13 12.94
C LEU A 43 8.74 -3.14 13.80
N MET A 44 9.04 -4.33 13.28
CA MET A 44 9.87 -5.31 13.97
C MET A 44 11.29 -4.81 14.22
N LYS A 45 11.87 -4.07 13.26
CA LYS A 45 13.16 -3.42 13.42
C LYS A 45 13.13 -2.35 14.53
N ALA A 46 12.04 -1.57 14.60
CA ALA A 46 11.81 -0.62 15.67
C ALA A 46 11.73 -1.32 17.03
N GLN A 47 11.03 -2.45 17.13
CA GLN A 47 10.95 -3.26 18.34
C GLN A 47 12.33 -3.76 18.79
N ARG A 48 13.11 -4.24 17.83
CA ARG A 48 14.46 -4.72 18.10
C ARG A 48 15.37 -3.60 18.61
N ILE A 49 15.31 -2.41 17.99
CA ILE A 49 16.03 -1.21 18.48
C ILE A 49 15.60 -0.87 19.91
N GLN A 50 14.29 -0.88 20.17
CA GLN A 50 13.75 -0.62 21.51
C GLN A 50 14.32 -1.57 22.55
N ASN A 51 14.37 -2.85 22.25
CA ASN A 51 14.80 -3.90 23.18
C ASN A 51 16.33 -3.93 23.39
N GLU A 52 17.10 -3.75 22.30
CA GLU A 52 18.56 -3.91 22.33
C GLU A 52 19.32 -2.58 22.60
N ARG A 53 18.71 -1.43 22.30
CA ARG A 53 19.39 -0.11 22.29
C ARG A 53 18.72 0.97 23.13
N GLY A 54 17.70 0.62 23.90
CA GLY A 54 17.06 1.54 24.85
C GLY A 54 16.03 2.49 24.25
N GLY A 55 15.62 2.31 22.98
CA GLY A 55 14.39 2.88 22.46
C GLY A 55 14.43 4.31 21.92
N ASN A 56 15.62 4.90 21.67
CA ASN A 56 15.69 6.21 21.01
C ASN A 56 15.62 6.06 19.48
N TYR A 57 14.39 5.94 18.97
CA TYR A 57 14.12 5.82 17.53
C TYR A 57 12.88 6.61 17.14
N GLU A 58 12.81 6.97 15.87
CA GLU A 58 11.64 7.56 15.23
C GLU A 58 11.27 6.79 13.97
N VAL A 59 9.97 6.47 13.82
CA VAL A 59 9.40 5.86 12.63
C VAL A 59 8.68 6.94 11.84
N ILE A 60 9.05 7.08 10.58
CA ILE A 60 8.50 8.08 9.67
C ILE A 60 7.78 7.36 8.54
N VAL A 61 6.53 7.74 8.32
CA VAL A 61 5.70 7.25 7.22
C VAL A 61 5.29 8.41 6.31
N TYR A 62 4.89 8.12 5.07
CA TYR A 62 4.58 9.19 4.15
C TYR A 62 3.20 9.80 4.38
N THR A 63 2.17 8.99 4.65
CA THR A 63 0.78 9.46 4.74
C THR A 63 0.17 9.34 6.14
N LYS A 64 -0.78 10.23 6.45
CA LYS A 64 -1.58 10.16 7.68
C LYS A 64 -2.41 8.87 7.77
N ALA A 65 -2.85 8.34 6.63
CA ALA A 65 -3.60 7.09 6.59
C ALA A 65 -2.71 5.89 6.97
N LEU A 66 -1.46 5.86 6.48
CA LEU A 66 -0.49 4.84 6.83
C LEU A 66 -0.09 4.92 8.32
N ASP A 67 0.07 6.14 8.87
CA ASP A 67 0.30 6.32 10.32
C ASP A 67 -0.85 5.75 11.15
N ALA A 68 -2.10 6.04 10.76
CA ALA A 68 -3.28 5.49 11.42
C ALA A 68 -3.35 3.95 11.31
N TYR A 69 -3.00 3.38 10.16
CA TYR A 69 -2.96 1.95 9.93
C TYR A 69 -1.88 1.25 10.77
N MET A 70 -0.68 1.83 10.83
CA MET A 70 0.44 1.28 11.62
C MET A 70 0.20 1.33 13.14
N ARG A 71 -0.79 2.08 13.60
CA ARG A 71 -1.10 2.22 15.03
C ARG A 71 -1.42 0.89 15.68
N GLU A 72 -2.12 -0.01 15.00
CA GLU A 72 -2.40 -1.36 15.50
C GLU A 72 -1.11 -2.18 15.69
N GLY A 73 -0.24 -2.22 14.69
CA GLY A 73 1.05 -2.91 14.80
C GLY A 73 1.96 -2.30 15.87
N ARG A 74 1.95 -0.97 16.01
CA ARG A 74 2.64 -0.25 17.10
C ARG A 74 2.18 -0.73 18.48
N GLN A 75 0.86 -0.85 18.68
CA GLN A 75 0.28 -1.34 19.93
C GLN A 75 0.60 -2.80 20.19
N ALA A 76 0.44 -3.67 19.17
CA ALA A 76 0.71 -5.09 19.26
C ALA A 76 2.17 -5.40 19.65
N LEU A 77 3.12 -4.60 19.16
CA LEU A 77 4.54 -4.74 19.46
C LEU A 77 5.00 -3.93 20.70
N GLY A 78 4.12 -3.19 21.37
CA GLY A 78 4.45 -2.36 22.53
C GLY A 78 5.47 -1.26 22.25
N LEU A 79 5.44 -0.67 21.04
CA LEU A 79 6.41 0.33 20.59
C LEU A 79 6.17 1.68 21.26
N ARG A 80 7.22 2.25 21.88
CA ARG A 80 7.19 3.52 22.63
C ARG A 80 7.85 4.67 21.89
N GLY A 81 8.64 4.38 20.84
CA GLY A 81 9.30 5.39 20.01
C GLY A 81 8.30 6.34 19.34
N ARG A 82 8.82 7.42 18.80
CA ARG A 82 8.02 8.43 18.12
C ARG A 82 7.61 7.95 16.74
N PHE A 83 6.36 8.27 16.35
CA PHE A 83 5.84 8.04 15.02
C PHE A 83 5.37 9.35 14.44
N THR A 84 5.84 9.70 13.24
CA THR A 84 5.47 10.91 12.53
C THR A 84 5.18 10.60 11.07
N TYR A 85 4.44 11.47 10.40
CA TYR A 85 4.21 11.37 8.97
C TYR A 85 4.70 12.64 8.26
N HIS A 86 4.96 12.54 6.94
CA HIS A 86 5.65 13.53 6.12
C HIS A 86 5.16 14.97 6.33
N TRP A 87 3.84 15.22 6.33
CA TRP A 87 3.30 16.57 6.50
C TRP A 87 3.73 17.25 7.80
N TRP A 88 3.80 16.52 8.92
CA TRP A 88 4.26 17.05 10.20
C TRP A 88 5.71 17.51 10.13
N TRP A 89 6.52 16.74 9.45
CA TRP A 89 7.92 17.05 9.28
C TRP A 89 8.13 18.19 8.26
N GLU A 90 7.47 18.14 7.10
CA GLU A 90 7.55 19.16 6.04
C GLU A 90 7.15 20.54 6.57
N ASN A 91 6.10 20.65 7.35
CA ASN A 91 5.65 21.90 7.95
C ASN A 91 6.44 22.29 9.22
N ARG A 92 7.53 21.61 9.54
CA ARG A 92 8.40 21.85 10.68
C ARG A 92 7.70 21.80 12.05
N LEU A 93 6.57 21.17 12.11
CA LEU A 93 5.88 20.94 13.37
C LEU A 93 6.65 19.96 14.23
N CYS A 94 7.49 19.12 13.59
CA CYS A 94 8.21 18.09 14.26
C CYS A 94 9.38 17.55 13.39
N CYS A 95 10.53 18.23 13.43
CA CYS A 95 11.73 17.69 12.77
C CYS A 95 12.18 16.40 13.45
N PRO A 96 12.42 15.32 12.67
CA PRO A 96 12.97 14.09 13.21
C PRO A 96 14.34 14.34 13.83
N SER A 97 14.60 13.74 14.98
CA SER A 97 15.94 13.68 15.59
C SER A 97 15.99 12.52 16.56
N ALA A 98 16.61 11.43 16.17
CA ALA A 98 16.72 10.23 16.97
C ALA A 98 18.07 9.54 16.77
N ASP A 99 18.43 8.59 17.63
CA ASP A 99 19.60 7.76 17.39
C ASP A 99 19.39 6.89 16.15
N TYR A 100 18.16 6.38 15.97
CA TYR A 100 17.77 5.57 14.85
C TYR A 100 16.55 6.17 14.13
N VAL A 101 16.64 6.33 12.83
CA VAL A 101 15.52 6.80 11.98
C VAL A 101 15.09 5.64 11.09
N ILE A 102 13.81 5.29 11.15
CA ILE A 102 13.19 4.25 10.33
C ILE A 102 12.18 4.94 9.42
N VAL A 103 12.30 4.72 8.11
CA VAL A 103 11.39 5.31 7.12
C VAL A 103 10.71 4.19 6.34
N ASP A 104 9.39 4.17 6.33
CA ASP A 104 8.60 3.33 5.44
C ASP A 104 8.09 4.14 4.26
N GLU A 105 7.94 3.49 3.09
CA GLU A 105 7.61 4.12 1.81
C GLU A 105 8.64 5.21 1.40
N ALA A 106 9.93 4.94 1.59
CA ALA A 106 11.00 5.91 1.38
C ALA A 106 11.11 6.41 -0.08
N GLN A 107 10.61 5.67 -1.07
CA GLN A 107 10.55 6.08 -2.48
C GLN A 107 9.64 7.28 -2.76
N ASP A 108 8.88 7.77 -1.78
CA ASP A 108 7.99 8.93 -1.94
C ASP A 108 8.65 10.25 -1.55
N PHE A 109 9.85 10.18 -1.01
CA PHE A 109 10.61 11.35 -0.60
C PHE A 109 11.52 11.85 -1.73
N THR A 110 11.75 13.16 -1.79
CA THR A 110 12.75 13.76 -2.68
C THR A 110 14.16 13.49 -2.17
N GLU A 111 15.18 13.71 -3.01
CA GLU A 111 16.57 13.59 -2.58
C GLU A 111 16.89 14.50 -1.40
N GLU A 112 16.39 15.75 -1.41
CA GLU A 112 16.58 16.70 -0.30
C GLU A 112 15.98 16.19 1.01
N GLU A 113 14.75 15.64 0.95
CA GLU A 113 14.09 15.03 2.10
C GLU A 113 14.84 13.80 2.62
N ILE A 114 15.31 12.94 1.72
CA ILE A 114 16.13 11.75 2.07
C ILE A 114 17.43 12.18 2.76
N ARG A 115 18.12 13.19 2.25
CA ARG A 115 19.34 13.74 2.87
C ARG A 115 19.06 14.32 4.27
N ALA A 116 17.94 15.02 4.43
CA ALA A 116 17.52 15.54 5.73
C ALA A 116 17.20 14.41 6.72
N LEU A 117 16.53 13.33 6.27
CA LEU A 117 16.23 12.15 7.10
C LEU A 117 17.51 11.37 7.49
N ILE A 118 18.49 11.29 6.60
CA ILE A 118 19.82 10.74 6.90
C ILE A 118 20.50 11.58 7.99
N GLY A 119 20.47 12.91 7.87
CA GLY A 119 21.04 13.83 8.85
C GLY A 119 20.34 13.85 10.21
N ALA A 120 19.06 13.46 10.24
CA ALA A 120 18.27 13.34 11.46
C ALA A 120 18.66 12.12 12.32
N ALA A 121 19.27 11.10 11.71
CA ALA A 121 19.75 9.90 12.40
C ALA A 121 21.13 10.14 13.02
N ARG A 122 21.20 10.24 14.35
CA ARG A 122 22.48 10.45 15.05
C ARG A 122 23.43 9.25 14.98
N LYS A 123 22.87 8.05 14.78
CA LYS A 123 23.64 6.79 14.62
C LYS A 123 23.36 6.15 13.27
N HIS A 124 22.17 5.55 13.09
CA HIS A 124 21.86 4.79 11.90
C HIS A 124 20.43 5.00 11.42
N PHE A 125 20.20 4.77 10.13
CA PHE A 125 18.88 4.78 9.51
C PHE A 125 18.54 3.44 8.88
N PHE A 126 17.24 3.15 8.76
CA PHE A 126 16.68 1.97 8.10
C PHE A 126 15.55 2.43 7.19
N PHE A 127 15.78 2.43 5.89
CA PHE A 127 14.82 2.89 4.90
C PHE A 127 14.23 1.71 4.16
N PHE A 128 12.90 1.67 4.08
CA PHE A 128 12.14 0.64 3.41
C PHE A 128 11.34 1.27 2.28
N GLY A 129 11.34 0.66 1.08
CA GLY A 129 10.62 1.22 -0.04
C GLY A 129 10.60 0.32 -1.28
N ASP A 130 9.87 0.82 -2.32
CA ASP A 130 9.70 0.16 -3.60
C ASP A 130 9.57 1.23 -4.70
N THR A 131 10.61 1.41 -5.49
CA THR A 131 10.62 2.41 -6.57
C THR A 131 9.47 2.22 -7.56
N ALA A 132 9.07 0.97 -7.85
CA ALA A 132 7.96 0.67 -8.74
C ALA A 132 6.58 1.13 -8.20
N GLN A 133 6.47 1.40 -6.91
CA GLN A 133 5.26 1.93 -6.27
C GLN A 133 5.29 3.45 -6.05
N SER A 134 6.24 4.18 -6.62
CA SER A 134 6.23 5.64 -6.55
C SER A 134 5.07 6.21 -7.37
N VAL A 135 4.12 6.89 -6.72
CA VAL A 135 2.98 7.57 -7.34
C VAL A 135 3.09 9.10 -7.24
N TYR A 136 4.09 9.58 -6.51
CA TYR A 136 4.29 11.01 -6.30
C TYR A 136 5.25 11.65 -7.31
N HIS A 137 5.85 10.85 -8.21
CA HIS A 137 6.74 11.34 -9.28
C HIS A 137 6.08 12.40 -10.17
N ALA A 138 4.76 12.30 -10.37
CA ALA A 138 3.98 13.30 -11.10
C ALA A 138 3.93 14.68 -10.42
N PHE A 139 4.15 14.73 -9.11
CA PHE A 139 3.99 15.94 -8.30
C PHE A 139 5.32 16.52 -7.82
N LYS A 140 6.33 15.65 -7.64
CA LYS A 140 7.66 16.05 -7.19
C LYS A 140 8.73 15.03 -7.62
N PRO A 141 10.00 15.45 -7.81
CA PRO A 141 11.10 14.54 -8.17
C PRO A 141 11.45 13.65 -6.97
N THR A 142 10.83 12.49 -6.86
CA THR A 142 11.14 11.52 -5.81
C THR A 142 12.43 10.77 -6.13
N MET A 143 13.11 10.30 -5.09
CA MET A 143 14.37 9.57 -5.22
C MET A 143 14.13 8.07 -5.36
N ALA A 144 14.80 7.42 -6.31
CA ALA A 144 14.77 5.97 -6.43
C ALA A 144 15.49 5.32 -5.23
N MET A 145 14.95 4.21 -4.73
CA MET A 145 15.54 3.51 -3.58
C MET A 145 16.97 3.03 -3.82
N GLU A 146 17.24 2.63 -5.06
CA GLU A 146 18.54 2.13 -5.52
C GLU A 146 19.61 3.22 -5.46
N ASP A 147 19.21 4.49 -5.63
CA ASP A 147 20.12 5.63 -5.66
C ASP A 147 20.52 6.13 -4.26
N ILE A 148 19.78 5.79 -3.22
CA ILE A 148 20.07 6.25 -1.84
C ILE A 148 21.48 5.82 -1.40
N ALA A 149 21.91 4.62 -1.76
CA ALA A 149 23.25 4.13 -1.41
C ALA A 149 24.38 4.92 -2.08
N TYR A 150 24.11 5.57 -3.22
CA TYR A 150 25.10 6.38 -3.93
C TYR A 150 25.26 7.80 -3.36
N LEU A 151 24.43 8.20 -2.39
CA LEU A 151 24.64 9.45 -1.63
C LEU A 151 25.88 9.37 -0.69
N PHE A 152 26.46 8.18 -0.55
CA PHE A 152 27.56 7.90 0.36
C PHE A 152 28.81 7.49 -0.41
N ASP A 153 29.98 7.84 0.13
CA ASP A 153 31.22 7.26 -0.31
C ASP A 153 31.27 5.74 -0.05
N ARG A 154 32.22 5.06 -0.69
CA ARG A 154 32.30 3.59 -0.64
C ARG A 154 32.47 3.02 0.79
N ALA A 155 33.14 3.76 1.68
CA ALA A 155 33.42 3.33 3.05
C ALA A 155 32.17 3.42 3.95
N ASN A 156 31.37 4.46 3.74
CA ASN A 156 30.20 4.79 4.55
C ASN A 156 28.86 4.33 3.96
N ARG A 157 28.91 3.60 2.83
CA ARG A 157 27.72 3.15 2.11
C ARG A 157 26.84 2.26 2.99
N PRO A 158 25.51 2.53 3.07
CA PRO A 158 24.59 1.69 3.82
C PRO A 158 24.56 0.27 3.21
N LYS A 159 24.17 -0.72 4.01
CA LYS A 159 23.88 -2.06 3.50
C LYS A 159 22.60 -1.99 2.66
N THR A 160 22.59 -2.64 1.51
CA THR A 160 21.39 -2.84 0.70
C THR A 160 20.87 -4.26 0.88
N SER A 161 19.56 -4.42 0.87
CA SER A 161 18.88 -5.71 0.93
C SER A 161 17.63 -5.66 0.07
N GLU A 162 17.30 -6.77 -0.57
CA GLU A 162 16.14 -6.89 -1.43
C GLU A 162 15.23 -8.02 -0.93
N LEU A 163 13.90 -7.77 -0.95
CA LEU A 163 12.86 -8.72 -0.59
C LEU A 163 12.12 -9.13 -1.85
N TYR A 164 12.28 -10.36 -2.27
CA TYR A 164 11.78 -10.85 -3.57
C TYR A 164 10.36 -11.40 -3.51
N ARG A 165 9.93 -11.97 -2.37
CA ARG A 165 8.67 -12.68 -2.26
C ARG A 165 7.50 -11.75 -1.97
N ASN A 166 6.38 -12.03 -2.62
CA ASN A 166 5.11 -11.34 -2.42
C ASN A 166 4.13 -12.24 -1.66
N TYR A 167 3.75 -11.85 -0.45
CA TYR A 167 2.85 -12.61 0.43
C TYR A 167 1.39 -12.13 0.39
N ARG A 168 1.12 -11.07 -0.38
CA ARG A 168 -0.17 -10.39 -0.38
C ARG A 168 -1.01 -10.73 -1.60
N LEU A 169 -0.47 -10.49 -2.79
CA LEU A 169 -1.26 -10.51 -4.01
C LEU A 169 -1.62 -11.93 -4.45
N PRO A 170 -2.92 -12.20 -4.73
CA PRO A 170 -3.30 -13.37 -5.50
C PRO A 170 -2.64 -13.35 -6.88
N ILE A 171 -2.22 -14.49 -7.37
CA ILE A 171 -1.56 -14.62 -8.69
C ILE A 171 -2.42 -14.03 -9.83
N PRO A 172 -3.76 -14.26 -9.91
CA PRO A 172 -4.58 -13.65 -10.95
C PRO A 172 -4.59 -12.11 -10.90
N VAL A 173 -4.58 -11.53 -9.69
CA VAL A 173 -4.49 -10.07 -9.52
C VAL A 173 -3.12 -9.57 -9.96
N ALA A 174 -2.06 -10.28 -9.57
CA ALA A 174 -0.68 -9.93 -9.93
C ALA A 174 -0.46 -9.95 -11.45
N ARG A 175 -1.01 -10.95 -12.16
CA ARG A 175 -0.94 -11.03 -13.63
C ARG A 175 -1.63 -9.83 -14.32
N LEU A 176 -2.81 -9.44 -13.83
CA LEU A 176 -3.50 -8.27 -14.38
C LEU A 176 -2.73 -6.98 -14.06
N ALA A 177 -2.26 -6.82 -12.82
CA ALA A 177 -1.48 -5.68 -12.38
C ALA A 177 -0.16 -5.54 -13.16
N GLN A 178 0.52 -6.67 -13.46
CA GLN A 178 1.72 -6.69 -14.29
C GLN A 178 1.47 -6.10 -15.69
N TYR A 179 0.30 -6.38 -16.27
CA TYR A 179 -0.05 -5.85 -17.59
C TYR A 179 -0.25 -4.32 -17.57
N VAL A 180 -0.81 -3.81 -16.47
CA VAL A 180 -1.07 -2.38 -16.28
C VAL A 180 0.19 -1.62 -15.87
N GLY A 181 1.06 -2.18 -15.07
CA GLY A 181 2.23 -1.50 -14.51
C GLY A 181 3.24 -1.01 -15.55
N VAL A 182 4.10 -0.08 -15.13
CA VAL A 182 5.15 0.52 -15.97
C VAL A 182 6.52 0.21 -15.38
N GLY A 183 7.47 -0.18 -16.23
CA GLY A 183 8.85 -0.42 -15.80
C GLY A 183 9.03 -1.60 -14.84
N LEU A 184 8.05 -2.50 -14.75
CA LEU A 184 8.14 -3.68 -13.92
C LEU A 184 9.10 -4.72 -14.50
N PRO A 185 9.81 -5.49 -13.65
CA PRO A 185 10.57 -6.65 -14.12
C PRO A 185 9.63 -7.69 -14.76
N PRO A 186 10.15 -8.64 -15.54
CA PRO A 186 9.35 -9.74 -16.08
C PRO A 186 8.56 -10.47 -15.00
N PHE A 187 7.33 -10.85 -15.31
CA PHE A 187 6.47 -11.56 -14.36
C PHE A 187 7.06 -12.94 -14.03
N ASP A 188 7.28 -13.17 -12.75
CA ASP A 188 7.70 -14.47 -12.22
C ASP A 188 6.69 -14.92 -11.15
N GLU A 189 5.90 -15.93 -11.48
CA GLU A 189 4.87 -16.46 -10.60
C GLU A 189 5.44 -17.03 -9.28
N ARG A 190 6.67 -17.52 -9.31
CA ARG A 190 7.33 -18.16 -8.15
C ARG A 190 7.54 -17.20 -6.97
N ILE A 191 7.54 -15.89 -7.21
CA ILE A 191 7.65 -14.90 -6.13
C ILE A 191 6.36 -14.73 -5.33
N TYR A 192 5.20 -15.14 -5.88
CA TYR A 192 3.90 -14.95 -5.24
C TYR A 192 3.54 -16.14 -4.36
N GLN A 193 3.33 -15.88 -3.07
CA GLN A 193 3.11 -16.90 -2.04
C GLN A 193 1.61 -17.02 -1.63
N SER A 194 0.75 -16.13 -2.15
CA SER A 194 -0.68 -16.18 -1.88
C SER A 194 -1.32 -17.40 -2.55
N LYS A 195 -2.07 -18.18 -1.77
CA LYS A 195 -2.84 -19.35 -2.26
C LYS A 195 -4.23 -18.97 -2.80
N LYS A 196 -4.55 -17.68 -2.88
CA LYS A 196 -5.84 -17.20 -3.38
C LYS A 196 -5.81 -17.16 -4.91
N GLU A 197 -6.82 -17.78 -5.53
CA GLU A 197 -6.94 -17.89 -7.00
C GLU A 197 -8.10 -17.08 -7.57
N VAL A 198 -8.65 -16.15 -6.80
CA VAL A 198 -9.79 -15.33 -7.23
C VAL A 198 -9.37 -14.37 -8.33
N LYS A 199 -9.96 -14.54 -9.52
CA LYS A 199 -9.75 -13.60 -10.64
C LYS A 199 -10.36 -12.25 -10.32
N PRO A 200 -9.72 -11.14 -10.70
CA PRO A 200 -10.31 -9.80 -10.57
C PRO A 200 -11.58 -9.68 -11.42
N TYR A 201 -12.46 -8.78 -11.02
CA TYR A 201 -13.64 -8.39 -11.79
C TYR A 201 -13.40 -7.03 -12.44
N VAL A 202 -13.78 -6.89 -13.71
CA VAL A 202 -13.82 -5.63 -14.46
C VAL A 202 -15.24 -5.46 -14.96
N LEU A 203 -15.99 -4.55 -14.34
CA LEU A 203 -17.43 -4.45 -14.48
C LEU A 203 -17.82 -3.09 -15.09
N SER A 204 -18.63 -3.13 -16.15
CA SER A 204 -19.14 -1.95 -16.83
C SER A 204 -20.52 -1.56 -16.32
N PHE A 205 -20.75 -0.26 -16.17
CA PHE A 205 -22.01 0.34 -15.72
C PHE A 205 -22.33 1.55 -16.58
N ASP A 206 -23.59 1.96 -16.59
CA ASP A 206 -24.03 3.14 -17.34
C ASP A 206 -23.49 4.44 -16.73
N ASP A 207 -23.37 4.47 -15.40
CA ASP A 207 -22.97 5.66 -14.64
C ASP A 207 -22.29 5.32 -13.30
N LEU A 208 -21.83 6.36 -12.60
CA LEU A 208 -21.22 6.24 -11.27
C LEU A 208 -22.19 5.66 -10.23
N ARG A 209 -23.51 5.95 -10.35
CA ARG A 209 -24.51 5.43 -9.42
C ARG A 209 -24.62 3.90 -9.51
N GLY A 210 -24.57 3.37 -10.73
CA GLY A 210 -24.52 1.91 -10.96
C GLY A 210 -23.28 1.26 -10.34
N GLN A 211 -22.12 1.88 -10.47
CA GLN A 211 -20.89 1.41 -9.81
C GLN A 211 -21.05 1.36 -8.29
N VAL A 212 -21.54 2.45 -7.66
CA VAL A 212 -21.72 2.52 -6.20
C VAL A 212 -22.82 1.56 -5.71
N ALA A 213 -23.89 1.38 -6.48
CA ALA A 213 -24.93 0.38 -6.15
C ALA A 213 -24.35 -1.05 -6.15
N CYS A 214 -23.50 -1.38 -7.11
CA CYS A 214 -22.78 -2.67 -7.13
C CYS A 214 -21.89 -2.83 -5.90
N ILE A 215 -21.14 -1.80 -5.50
CA ILE A 215 -20.34 -1.84 -4.27
C ILE A 215 -21.21 -2.15 -3.05
N CYS A 216 -22.35 -1.45 -2.90
CA CYS A 216 -23.27 -1.68 -1.77
C CYS A 216 -23.84 -3.11 -1.75
N GLN A 217 -24.05 -3.72 -2.92
CA GLN A 217 -24.48 -5.13 -3.01
C GLN A 217 -23.37 -6.08 -2.64
N GLU A 218 -22.16 -5.88 -3.18
CA GLU A 218 -21.01 -6.74 -2.90
C GLU A 218 -20.59 -6.69 -1.42
N LEU A 219 -20.66 -5.53 -0.77
CA LEU A 219 -20.34 -5.37 0.66
C LEU A 219 -21.27 -6.17 1.60
N LYS A 220 -22.44 -6.61 1.13
CA LYS A 220 -23.36 -7.46 1.91
C LYS A 220 -22.98 -8.93 1.90
N LYS A 221 -22.09 -9.34 0.98
CA LYS A 221 -21.66 -10.74 0.85
C LYS A 221 -20.67 -11.10 1.95
N PRO A 222 -20.62 -12.37 2.36
CA PRO A 222 -19.55 -12.89 3.21
C PRO A 222 -18.17 -12.57 2.59
N ASP A 223 -17.16 -12.44 3.45
CA ASP A 223 -15.78 -12.18 3.01
C ASP A 223 -15.54 -10.86 2.24
N ARG A 224 -16.41 -9.87 2.42
CA ARG A 224 -16.24 -8.50 1.91
C ARG A 224 -15.96 -7.48 3.02
N ASP A 225 -15.75 -7.95 4.23
CA ASP A 225 -15.18 -7.17 5.34
C ASP A 225 -13.77 -6.68 4.98
N ASP A 226 -13.24 -5.70 5.71
CA ASP A 226 -11.95 -5.07 5.42
C ASP A 226 -11.86 -4.58 3.95
N ALA A 227 -12.82 -3.75 3.56
CA ALA A 227 -12.95 -3.24 2.21
C ALA A 227 -12.42 -1.82 2.06
N ALA A 228 -11.81 -1.52 0.89
CA ALA A 228 -11.51 -0.17 0.45
C ALA A 228 -12.23 0.18 -0.84
N ILE A 229 -12.69 1.43 -0.92
CA ILE A 229 -13.24 2.05 -2.12
C ILE A 229 -12.24 3.14 -2.53
N LEU A 230 -11.57 2.93 -3.66
CA LEU A 230 -10.46 3.77 -4.11
C LEU A 230 -10.87 4.60 -5.32
N CYS A 231 -10.66 5.91 -5.23
CA CYS A 231 -10.95 6.87 -6.28
C CYS A 231 -9.66 7.54 -6.76
N ILE A 232 -9.69 8.06 -7.98
CA ILE A 232 -8.54 8.71 -8.61
C ILE A 232 -8.14 9.99 -7.85
N ASP A 233 -9.10 10.80 -7.43
CA ASP A 233 -8.87 12.09 -6.77
C ASP A 233 -9.94 12.42 -5.71
N GLY A 234 -9.81 13.59 -5.08
CA GLY A 234 -10.72 14.04 -4.03
C GLY A 234 -12.13 14.36 -4.52
N ASN A 235 -12.28 14.81 -5.76
CA ASN A 235 -13.63 15.12 -6.31
C ASN A 235 -14.41 13.82 -6.55
N ALA A 236 -13.73 12.78 -7.04
CA ALA A 236 -14.31 11.46 -7.20
C ALA A 236 -14.67 10.84 -5.82
N VAL A 237 -13.84 11.04 -4.78
CA VAL A 237 -14.17 10.63 -3.41
C VAL A 237 -15.44 11.31 -2.91
N ASP A 238 -15.56 12.63 -3.08
CA ASP A 238 -16.73 13.39 -2.62
C ASP A 238 -18.01 12.96 -3.36
N ALA A 239 -17.93 12.67 -4.67
CA ALA A 239 -19.06 12.16 -5.45
C ALA A 239 -19.50 10.76 -5.00
N VAL A 240 -18.55 9.86 -4.76
CA VAL A 240 -18.84 8.50 -4.26
C VAL A 240 -19.40 8.55 -2.84
N HIS A 241 -18.86 9.42 -1.98
CA HIS A 241 -19.38 9.65 -0.62
C HIS A 241 -20.86 10.02 -0.62
N ALA A 242 -21.24 11.04 -1.42
CA ALA A 242 -22.63 11.47 -1.53
C ALA A 242 -23.56 10.34 -2.00
N LEU A 243 -23.11 9.49 -2.92
CA LEU A 243 -23.88 8.35 -3.40
C LEU A 243 -24.02 7.24 -2.35
N LEU A 244 -22.95 6.90 -1.63
CA LEU A 244 -22.98 5.93 -0.53
C LEU A 244 -23.96 6.37 0.55
N ASP A 245 -23.93 7.65 0.94
CA ASP A 245 -24.87 8.22 1.92
C ASP A 245 -26.32 8.15 1.42
N SER A 246 -26.55 8.48 0.14
CA SER A 246 -27.88 8.41 -0.47
C SER A 246 -28.46 6.99 -0.52
N LEU A 247 -27.58 5.98 -0.55
CA LEU A 247 -27.92 4.55 -0.54
C LEU A 247 -27.92 3.95 0.88
N GLY A 248 -27.65 4.75 1.91
CA GLY A 248 -27.64 4.32 3.30
C GLY A 248 -26.45 3.42 3.68
N GLN A 249 -25.36 3.45 2.88
CA GLN A 249 -24.16 2.67 3.15
C GLN A 249 -23.22 3.40 4.11
N THR A 250 -23.15 2.94 5.34
CA THR A 250 -22.16 3.45 6.32
C THR A 250 -20.74 3.12 5.88
N HIS A 251 -19.86 4.11 5.96
CA HIS A 251 -18.45 3.99 5.56
C HIS A 251 -17.56 4.98 6.33
N GLU A 252 -16.27 4.78 6.28
CA GLU A 252 -15.27 5.71 6.80
C GLU A 252 -14.60 6.45 5.66
N LEU A 253 -14.23 7.71 5.91
CA LEU A 253 -13.85 8.66 4.87
C LEU A 253 -12.49 9.27 5.11
N LYS A 254 -11.68 9.39 4.05
CA LYS A 254 -10.54 10.28 3.93
C LYS A 254 -10.71 11.17 2.71
N SER A 255 -11.18 12.40 2.94
CA SER A 255 -11.35 13.43 1.92
C SER A 255 -10.81 14.77 2.41
N LYS A 256 -10.99 15.82 1.60
CA LYS A 256 -10.75 17.21 2.03
C LYS A 256 -11.72 17.64 3.14
N GLN A 257 -12.92 17.04 3.19
CA GLN A 257 -14.01 17.37 4.12
C GLN A 257 -13.82 16.71 5.49
N GLY A 258 -13.10 15.59 5.58
CA GLY A 258 -12.93 14.89 6.84
C GLY A 258 -11.95 13.72 6.82
N PHE A 259 -11.61 13.29 8.02
CA PHE A 259 -10.81 12.11 8.27
C PHE A 259 -11.43 11.29 9.41
N THR A 260 -12.16 10.24 9.05
CA THR A 260 -12.82 9.34 10.00
C THR A 260 -12.25 7.92 9.97
N LEU A 261 -11.14 7.68 9.24
CA LEU A 261 -10.57 6.35 9.10
C LEU A 261 -10.22 5.75 10.46
N ASN A 262 -10.82 4.59 10.73
CA ASN A 262 -10.51 3.76 11.87
C ASN A 262 -10.32 2.30 11.39
N PHE A 263 -9.10 1.83 11.38
CA PHE A 263 -8.77 0.49 10.87
C PHE A 263 -9.17 -0.65 11.83
N ALA A 264 -9.64 -0.32 13.04
CA ALA A 264 -10.19 -1.31 13.97
C ALA A 264 -11.64 -1.74 13.63
N THR A 265 -12.35 -1.00 12.75
CA THR A 265 -13.72 -1.35 12.33
C THR A 265 -13.74 -2.12 11.02
N ASP A 266 -14.83 -2.85 10.76
CA ASP A 266 -15.09 -3.55 9.50
C ASP A 266 -15.82 -2.67 8.46
N LEU A 267 -16.06 -1.39 8.75
CA LEU A 267 -16.68 -0.46 7.81
C LEU A 267 -15.76 -0.24 6.60
N PRO A 268 -16.31 -0.14 5.37
CA PRO A 268 -15.52 0.14 4.18
C PRO A 268 -14.84 1.50 4.25
N LYS A 269 -13.63 1.60 3.74
CA LYS A 269 -12.78 2.79 3.77
C LYS A 269 -12.79 3.48 2.41
N LEU A 270 -13.39 4.67 2.32
CA LEU A 270 -13.41 5.48 1.11
C LEU A 270 -12.25 6.49 1.12
N MET A 271 -11.42 6.47 0.09
CA MET A 271 -10.27 7.36 -0.03
C MET A 271 -9.71 7.41 -1.46
N THR A 272 -8.78 8.34 -1.69
CA THR A 272 -8.00 8.35 -2.95
C THR A 272 -6.95 7.23 -2.97
N VAL A 273 -6.52 6.84 -4.19
CA VAL A 273 -5.41 5.90 -4.39
C VAL A 273 -4.14 6.36 -3.65
N HIS A 274 -3.83 7.67 -3.70
CA HIS A 274 -2.70 8.24 -2.98
C HIS A 274 -2.79 8.02 -1.46
N SER A 275 -3.99 8.18 -0.90
CA SER A 275 -4.20 7.96 0.55
C SER A 275 -4.12 6.48 0.94
N ALA A 276 -4.42 5.57 0.01
CA ALA A 276 -4.37 4.12 0.23
C ALA A 276 -2.96 3.53 0.11
N LYS A 277 -1.97 4.34 -0.28
CA LYS A 277 -0.60 3.84 -0.41
C LYS A 277 -0.07 3.31 0.91
N GLY A 278 0.62 2.17 0.87
CA GLY A 278 1.09 1.44 2.05
C GLY A 278 0.02 0.59 2.75
N LEU A 279 -1.27 0.87 2.52
CA LEU A 279 -2.38 0.12 3.11
C LEU A 279 -2.63 -1.19 2.35
N GLN A 280 -3.39 -2.08 2.99
CA GLN A 280 -3.85 -3.32 2.38
C GLN A 280 -5.23 -3.70 2.91
N PHE A 281 -6.05 -4.31 2.03
CA PHE A 281 -7.43 -4.65 2.32
C PHE A 281 -7.78 -6.02 1.73
N ARG A 282 -8.75 -6.70 2.33
CA ARG A 282 -9.26 -7.95 1.77
C ARG A 282 -9.91 -7.71 0.40
N THR A 283 -10.75 -6.70 0.34
CA THR A 283 -11.51 -6.35 -0.87
C THR A 283 -11.20 -4.91 -1.28
N VAL A 284 -10.88 -4.73 -2.53
CA VAL A 284 -10.64 -3.40 -3.11
C VAL A 284 -11.58 -3.17 -4.27
N PHE A 285 -12.31 -2.06 -4.20
CA PHE A 285 -13.10 -1.50 -5.30
C PHE A 285 -12.37 -0.28 -5.85
N VAL A 286 -12.02 -0.28 -7.13
CA VAL A 286 -11.48 0.89 -7.84
C VAL A 286 -12.61 1.46 -8.68
N VAL A 287 -13.01 2.70 -8.39
CA VAL A 287 -14.13 3.37 -9.02
C VAL A 287 -13.65 4.27 -10.14
N GLY A 288 -14.34 4.27 -11.29
CA GLY A 288 -14.04 5.15 -12.41
C GLY A 288 -12.73 4.80 -13.11
N VAL A 289 -12.50 3.52 -13.41
CA VAL A 289 -11.24 3.04 -14.02
C VAL A 289 -10.95 3.74 -15.36
N GLU A 290 -11.96 4.17 -16.11
CA GLU A 290 -11.83 4.97 -17.33
C GLU A 290 -11.08 6.29 -17.12
N GLN A 291 -11.11 6.85 -15.90
CA GLN A 291 -10.45 8.11 -15.55
C GLN A 291 -8.93 7.96 -15.43
N PHE A 292 -8.42 6.74 -15.29
CA PHE A 292 -6.98 6.47 -15.27
C PHE A 292 -6.35 6.48 -16.67
N SER A 293 -7.09 6.95 -17.67
CA SER A 293 -6.58 7.19 -19.02
C SER A 293 -5.64 8.40 -19.02
N GLY A 294 -4.45 8.25 -19.62
CA GLY A 294 -3.48 9.34 -19.67
C GLY A 294 -2.05 8.85 -19.78
N ASN A 295 -1.15 9.55 -19.09
CA ASN A 295 0.27 9.23 -19.07
C ASN A 295 0.62 8.06 -18.12
N ASN A 296 1.91 7.78 -17.99
CA ASN A 296 2.41 6.69 -17.15
C ASN A 296 2.08 6.86 -15.65
N ASP A 297 1.85 8.08 -15.19
CA ASP A 297 1.50 8.33 -13.78
C ASP A 297 0.14 7.74 -13.43
N TYR A 298 -0.85 7.90 -14.32
CA TYR A 298 -2.17 7.29 -14.16
C TYR A 298 -2.10 5.76 -14.19
N ARG A 299 -1.23 5.19 -15.05
CA ARG A 299 -0.98 3.74 -15.07
C ARG A 299 -0.38 3.28 -13.74
N SER A 300 0.61 3.99 -13.21
CA SER A 300 1.24 3.69 -11.93
C SER A 300 0.23 3.81 -10.77
N MET A 301 -0.65 4.81 -10.80
CA MET A 301 -1.73 4.93 -9.84
C MET A 301 -2.69 3.73 -9.87
N LEU A 302 -3.13 3.32 -11.07
CA LEU A 302 -4.00 2.15 -11.22
C LEU A 302 -3.30 0.87 -10.73
N TYR A 303 -2.03 0.67 -11.09
CA TYR A 303 -1.20 -0.43 -10.57
C TYR A 303 -1.16 -0.43 -9.04
N VAL A 304 -0.91 0.72 -8.41
CA VAL A 304 -0.91 0.83 -6.95
C VAL A 304 -2.28 0.50 -6.38
N ALA A 305 -3.38 1.01 -6.95
CA ALA A 305 -4.73 0.69 -6.50
C ALA A 305 -5.01 -0.82 -6.54
N MET A 306 -4.67 -1.47 -7.66
CA MET A 306 -4.85 -2.92 -7.84
C MET A 306 -4.04 -3.74 -6.84
N THR A 307 -2.85 -3.28 -6.47
CA THR A 307 -1.96 -3.98 -5.54
C THR A 307 -2.31 -3.76 -4.07
N ARG A 308 -3.40 -3.05 -3.74
CA ARG A 308 -3.85 -2.86 -2.35
C ARG A 308 -4.67 -4.04 -1.81
N THR A 309 -5.13 -4.94 -2.67
CA THR A 309 -5.88 -6.12 -2.22
C THR A 309 -5.00 -7.29 -1.83
N TYR A 310 -5.51 -8.13 -0.92
CA TYR A 310 -4.95 -9.44 -0.67
C TYR A 310 -5.94 -10.59 -0.99
N GLN A 311 -7.14 -10.29 -1.52
CA GLN A 311 -8.10 -11.33 -1.95
C GLN A 311 -8.93 -10.88 -3.15
N ASN A 312 -9.85 -9.91 -3.01
CA ASN A 312 -10.83 -9.56 -4.04
C ASN A 312 -10.52 -8.20 -4.66
N LEU A 313 -10.51 -8.13 -5.98
CA LEU A 313 -10.35 -6.88 -6.75
C LEU A 313 -11.53 -6.67 -7.69
N TYR A 314 -12.17 -5.51 -7.56
CA TYR A 314 -13.22 -5.02 -8.44
C TYR A 314 -12.77 -3.73 -9.10
N LEU A 315 -12.72 -3.72 -10.41
CA LEU A 315 -12.41 -2.57 -11.25
C LEU A 315 -13.72 -2.13 -11.93
N LEU A 316 -14.25 -0.97 -11.55
CA LEU A 316 -15.56 -0.50 -11.97
C LEU A 316 -15.40 0.69 -12.93
N HIS A 317 -16.12 0.68 -14.04
CA HIS A 317 -16.04 1.73 -15.05
C HIS A 317 -17.39 2.04 -15.69
N SER A 318 -17.53 3.28 -16.21
CA SER A 318 -18.73 3.74 -16.92
C SER A 318 -18.41 4.26 -18.32
N GLY A 319 -17.29 3.89 -18.87
CA GLY A 319 -16.84 4.29 -20.21
C GLY A 319 -15.83 3.31 -20.74
N SER A 320 -15.08 3.72 -21.75
CA SER A 320 -14.01 2.89 -22.31
C SER A 320 -12.86 2.74 -21.33
N LEU A 321 -12.41 1.51 -21.13
CA LEU A 321 -11.20 1.25 -20.35
C LEU A 321 -9.98 1.96 -20.96
N PRO A 322 -8.95 2.31 -20.17
CA PRO A 322 -7.73 2.90 -20.68
C PRO A 322 -7.12 2.09 -21.82
N PRO A 323 -6.53 2.71 -22.87
CA PRO A 323 -6.01 2.02 -24.04
C PRO A 323 -4.94 0.95 -23.72
N TYR A 324 -4.25 1.09 -22.59
CA TYR A 324 -3.25 0.13 -22.14
C TYR A 324 -3.86 -1.05 -21.36
N PHE A 325 -5.17 -1.05 -21.12
CA PHE A 325 -5.80 -2.12 -20.35
C PHE A 325 -5.98 -3.36 -21.25
N PRO A 326 -5.76 -4.60 -20.72
CA PRO A 326 -5.88 -5.80 -21.54
C PRO A 326 -7.35 -6.02 -21.99
N PRO A 327 -7.59 -6.56 -23.20
CA PRO A 327 -8.94 -6.85 -23.66
C PRO A 327 -9.56 -8.01 -22.85
N ALA A 328 -10.89 -8.09 -22.82
CA ALA A 328 -11.63 -9.16 -22.13
C ALA A 328 -11.22 -10.57 -22.61
N SER A 329 -10.88 -10.70 -23.90
CA SER A 329 -10.38 -11.95 -24.51
C SER A 329 -9.05 -12.45 -23.91
N SER A 330 -8.33 -11.61 -23.15
CA SER A 330 -7.10 -12.02 -22.44
C SER A 330 -7.33 -13.07 -21.37
N GLY A 331 -8.57 -13.21 -20.87
CA GLY A 331 -8.91 -14.12 -19.78
C GLY A 331 -8.32 -13.76 -18.40
N LEU A 332 -7.71 -12.56 -18.25
CA LEU A 332 -7.08 -12.11 -17.01
C LEU A 332 -8.09 -11.71 -15.94
N TYR A 333 -9.34 -11.44 -16.29
CA TYR A 333 -10.39 -10.99 -15.39
C TYR A 333 -11.76 -11.51 -15.80
N LYS A 334 -12.75 -11.38 -14.94
CA LYS A 334 -14.18 -11.65 -15.19
C LYS A 334 -14.89 -10.33 -15.52
N THR A 335 -15.83 -10.37 -16.47
CA THR A 335 -16.61 -9.20 -16.93
C THR A 335 -18.04 -9.19 -16.39
N SER A 336 -18.44 -10.19 -15.63
CA SER A 336 -19.75 -10.29 -14.99
C SER A 336 -19.63 -10.94 -13.62
N LEU A 337 -20.51 -10.56 -12.72
CA LEU A 337 -20.72 -11.27 -11.47
C LEU A 337 -21.50 -12.54 -11.79
N THR A 338 -20.92 -13.71 -11.57
CA THR A 338 -21.66 -14.97 -11.69
C THR A 338 -22.67 -15.07 -10.56
N SER A 339 -23.92 -15.42 -10.90
CA SER A 339 -24.99 -15.70 -9.94
C SER A 339 -24.83 -17.04 -9.17
N GLU A 340 -23.71 -17.71 -9.33
CA GLU A 340 -23.39 -19.02 -8.79
C GLU A 340 -22.20 -18.96 -7.82
N GLU A 341 -22.43 -18.40 -6.65
CA GLU A 341 -21.79 -18.80 -5.41
C GLU A 341 -22.86 -18.89 -4.32
N THR A 342 -24.00 -19.49 -4.69
CA THR A 342 -25.01 -19.92 -3.76
C THR A 342 -25.03 -21.45 -3.80
N ILE A 343 -24.53 -22.04 -2.70
CA ILE A 343 -24.76 -23.42 -2.31
C ILE A 343 -24.02 -24.49 -3.16
N GLU A 344 -22.85 -24.87 -2.72
CA GLU A 344 -22.43 -26.26 -2.64
C GLU A 344 -21.38 -26.33 -1.54
N ASP A 345 -21.85 -26.69 -0.34
CA ASP A 345 -21.10 -27.57 0.57
C ASP A 345 -22.02 -28.01 1.70
N PHE A 346 -22.53 -29.22 1.49
CA PHE A 346 -23.03 -30.08 2.56
C PHE A 346 -21.86 -30.92 3.11
#